data_a26c445625024fd22d6192ab2f883816
#
_entry.id   a26c445625024fd22d6192ab2f883816
#
_cell.length_a   1.000
_cell.length_b   1.000
_cell.length_c   1.000
_cell.angle_alpha   90.00
_cell.angle_beta   90.00
_cell.angle_gamma   90.00
#
_symmetry.space_group_name_H-M   'P 1'
#
loop_
_entity.id
_entity.type
_entity.pdbx_description
1 polymer ?
#
loop_
_entity_poly.entity_id
_entity_poly.type
_entity_poly.pdbx_seq_one_letter_code
_entity_poly.pdbx_strand_id
1 'polypeptide(L)'
;MQQGLIETGSYPNSDTITNHLSEVTRSHLAAYVKNGGLPEPAIAHMRPWLVSMLVMQLEMKRMGIEPSYGLDRHFLEEAQQSHKQISALEDAGSQIKLFSSLSEEFQDRLLLSSLVDMEKSHDVFDLLTRAWQAGDPAAMQKVITGSVRDYPQLKPLMTKLLDERNTAMTAKIERFLQTPKSYFVAVGAGHLVGDQGILSQLRRKNFTVEQL
;
A
#
# COMPACT_ATOMS: atom_id res chain seq x y z
N MET A 1 -17.74 -0.53 -0.21
CA MET A 1 -16.33 -0.33 0.19
C MET A 1 -16.18 0.67 1.33
N GLN A 2 -16.66 1.91 1.24
CA GLN A 2 -16.56 2.90 2.33
C GLN A 2 -17.22 2.46 3.65
N GLN A 3 -18.39 1.84 3.59
CA GLN A 3 -19.10 1.36 4.79
C GLN A 3 -18.30 0.27 5.54
N GLY A 4 -17.70 -0.69 4.83
CA GLY A 4 -16.85 -1.71 5.42
C GLY A 4 -15.54 -1.17 6.03
N LEU A 5 -14.98 -0.09 5.46
CA LEU A 5 -13.83 0.62 6.04
C LEU A 5 -14.18 1.27 7.38
N ILE A 6 -15.34 1.92 7.47
CA ILE A 6 -15.79 2.58 8.69
C ILE A 6 -16.10 1.54 9.77
N GLU A 7 -16.85 0.48 9.42
CA GLU A 7 -17.24 -0.57 10.37
C GLU A 7 -16.03 -1.32 10.97
N THR A 8 -15.02 -1.62 10.14
CA THR A 8 -13.82 -2.34 10.59
C THR A 8 -12.72 -1.44 11.13
N GLY A 9 -12.72 -0.18 10.70
CA GLY A 9 -11.70 0.82 11.03
C GLY A 9 -12.06 1.72 12.20
N SER A 10 -13.20 1.52 12.87
CA SER A 10 -13.62 2.37 13.99
C SER A 10 -13.77 1.58 15.27
N TYR A 11 -13.55 2.27 16.38
CA TYR A 11 -13.93 1.83 17.72
C TYR A 11 -15.39 2.25 18.04
N PRO A 12 -16.05 1.61 18.99
CA PRO A 12 -17.32 2.12 19.52
C PRO A 12 -17.17 3.54 20.06
N ASN A 13 -18.25 4.34 20.05
CA ASN A 13 -18.24 5.72 20.54
C ASN A 13 -17.79 5.92 22.00
N SER A 14 -17.79 4.83 22.79
CA SER A 14 -17.29 4.82 24.18
C SER A 14 -15.78 4.66 24.27
N ASP A 15 -15.08 4.45 23.14
CA ASP A 15 -13.65 4.17 23.11
C ASP A 15 -12.95 5.07 22.09
N THR A 16 -11.68 5.39 22.35
CA THR A 16 -10.89 6.31 21.53
C THR A 16 -9.54 5.73 21.17
N ILE A 17 -8.98 6.16 20.04
CA ILE A 17 -7.66 5.74 19.56
C ILE A 17 -6.58 5.88 20.64
N THR A 18 -6.64 6.90 21.48
CA THR A 18 -5.63 7.17 22.52
C THR A 18 -5.50 6.06 23.55
N ASN A 19 -6.55 5.26 23.77
CA ASN A 19 -6.53 4.12 24.69
C ASN A 19 -5.72 2.93 24.12
N HIS A 20 -5.46 2.92 22.82
CA HIS A 20 -4.81 1.83 22.08
C HIS A 20 -3.42 2.19 21.55
N LEU A 21 -2.90 3.35 21.94
CA LEU A 21 -1.59 3.82 21.51
C LEU A 21 -0.59 3.84 22.67
N SER A 22 0.66 3.53 22.35
CA SER A 22 1.80 3.80 23.23
C SER A 22 1.95 5.31 23.48
N GLU A 23 2.61 5.69 24.56
CA GLU A 23 2.85 7.10 24.89
C GLU A 23 3.64 7.82 23.80
N VAL A 24 4.59 7.13 23.19
CA VAL A 24 5.40 7.66 22.09
C VAL A 24 4.50 7.97 20.89
N THR A 25 3.66 7.03 20.47
CA THR A 25 2.75 7.22 19.33
C THR A 25 1.74 8.32 19.60
N ARG A 26 1.18 8.39 20.83
CA ARG A 26 0.28 9.47 21.24
C ARG A 26 0.92 10.85 21.11
N SER A 27 2.16 10.98 21.56
CA SER A 27 2.91 12.25 21.48
C SER A 27 3.13 12.68 20.02
N HIS A 28 3.51 11.76 19.15
CA HIS A 28 3.68 12.05 17.72
C HIS A 28 2.36 12.38 17.03
N LEU A 29 1.28 11.65 17.36
CA LEU A 29 -0.05 11.92 16.80
C LEU A 29 -0.56 13.30 17.24
N ALA A 30 -0.41 13.66 18.52
CA ALA A 30 -0.79 14.97 19.03
C ALA A 30 0.00 16.11 18.36
N ALA A 31 1.30 15.91 18.14
CA ALA A 31 2.13 16.86 17.40
C ALA A 31 1.66 16.99 15.94
N TYR A 32 1.33 15.89 15.27
CA TYR A 32 0.82 15.88 13.91
C TYR A 32 -0.50 16.64 13.78
N VAL A 33 -1.46 16.39 14.70
CA VAL A 33 -2.74 17.11 14.77
C VAL A 33 -2.50 18.61 14.97
N LYS A 34 -1.65 18.99 15.93
CA LYS A 34 -1.33 20.39 16.24
C LYS A 34 -0.69 21.13 15.04
N ASN A 35 0.10 20.44 14.23
CA ASN A 35 0.77 21.00 13.06
C ASN A 35 -0.09 21.01 11.79
N GLY A 36 -1.42 20.92 11.93
CA GLY A 36 -2.35 21.00 10.81
C GLY A 36 -2.50 19.69 10.03
N GLY A 37 -2.25 18.56 10.70
CA GLY A 37 -2.58 17.23 10.19
C GLY A 37 -4.09 16.95 10.19
N LEU A 38 -4.46 15.71 10.49
CA LEU A 38 -5.87 15.32 10.59
C LEU A 38 -6.52 15.96 11.83
N PRO A 39 -7.75 16.48 11.74
CA PRO A 39 -8.46 17.02 12.90
C PRO A 39 -8.70 15.93 13.96
N GLU A 40 -8.40 16.21 15.22
CA GLU A 40 -8.57 15.25 16.31
C GLU A 40 -9.98 14.63 16.37
N PRO A 41 -11.08 15.41 16.27
CA PRO A 41 -12.42 14.83 16.31
C PRO A 41 -12.70 13.85 15.16
N ALA A 42 -12.05 14.02 14.03
CA ALA A 42 -12.23 13.14 12.86
C ALA A 42 -11.58 11.77 13.06
N ILE A 43 -10.52 11.68 13.87
CA ILE A 43 -9.75 10.45 14.08
C ILE A 43 -9.99 9.80 15.44
N ALA A 44 -10.69 10.48 16.35
CA ALA A 44 -10.84 10.07 17.75
C ALA A 44 -11.31 8.63 17.95
N HIS A 45 -12.23 8.17 17.11
CA HIS A 45 -12.79 6.81 17.18
C HIS A 45 -12.22 5.87 16.11
N MET A 46 -11.20 6.27 15.35
CA MET A 46 -10.60 5.42 14.32
C MET A 46 -9.54 4.49 14.93
N ARG A 47 -9.40 3.31 14.34
CA ARG A 47 -8.30 2.39 14.66
C ARG A 47 -6.98 2.91 14.09
N PRO A 48 -5.83 2.62 14.73
CA PRO A 48 -4.54 3.18 14.32
C PRO A 48 -4.17 2.86 12.87
N TRP A 49 -4.53 1.67 12.34
CA TRP A 49 -4.28 1.32 10.95
C TRP A 49 -5.01 2.24 9.96
N LEU A 50 -6.26 2.64 10.28
CA LEU A 50 -7.02 3.54 9.42
C LEU A 50 -6.44 4.96 9.46
N VAL A 51 -6.03 5.43 10.64
CA VAL A 51 -5.36 6.72 10.78
C VAL A 51 -4.03 6.73 10.02
N SER A 52 -3.25 5.64 10.05
CA SER A 52 -2.01 5.51 9.25
C SER A 52 -2.26 5.70 7.76
N MET A 53 -3.33 5.09 7.23
CA MET A 53 -3.70 5.25 5.81
C MET A 53 -4.10 6.71 5.49
N LEU A 54 -4.84 7.36 6.38
CA LEU A 54 -5.26 8.76 6.20
C LEU A 54 -4.07 9.72 6.28
N VAL A 55 -3.14 9.49 7.20
CA VAL A 55 -1.87 10.24 7.29
C VAL A 55 -1.12 10.13 5.97
N MET A 56 -0.90 8.92 5.49
CA MET A 56 -0.20 8.68 4.22
C MET A 56 -0.91 9.38 3.05
N GLN A 57 -2.23 9.27 2.96
CA GLN A 57 -3.02 9.90 1.89
C GLN A 57 -2.90 11.43 1.94
N LEU A 58 -2.97 12.03 3.14
CA LEU A 58 -2.84 13.47 3.31
C LEU A 58 -1.44 13.97 2.92
N GLU A 59 -0.39 13.24 3.32
CA GLU A 59 0.98 13.61 2.97
C GLU A 59 1.24 13.45 1.46
N MET A 60 0.75 12.39 0.83
CA MET A 60 0.80 12.26 -0.63
C MET A 60 0.13 13.45 -1.33
N LYS A 61 -1.04 13.87 -0.84
CA LYS A 61 -1.73 15.05 -1.38
C LYS A 61 -0.92 16.35 -1.18
N ARG A 62 -0.26 16.52 -0.03
CA ARG A 62 0.64 17.66 0.22
C ARG A 62 1.83 17.69 -0.73
N MET A 63 2.31 16.52 -1.14
CA MET A 63 3.35 16.38 -2.17
C MET A 63 2.84 16.60 -3.60
N GLY A 64 1.55 16.91 -3.78
CA GLY A 64 0.95 17.08 -5.11
C GLY A 64 0.64 15.79 -5.84
N ILE A 65 0.64 14.66 -5.13
CA ILE A 65 0.30 13.35 -5.70
C ILE A 65 -1.22 13.20 -5.67
N GLU A 66 -1.82 13.21 -6.84
CA GLU A 66 -3.26 13.08 -7.01
C GLU A 66 -3.60 11.67 -7.52
N PRO A 67 -4.36 10.86 -6.75
CA PRO A 67 -4.74 9.50 -7.17
C PRO A 67 -5.53 9.46 -8.48
N SER A 68 -6.17 10.58 -8.86
CA SER A 68 -6.89 10.71 -10.13
C SER A 68 -6.00 10.61 -11.37
N TYR A 69 -4.70 10.87 -11.22
CA TYR A 69 -3.70 10.77 -12.29
C TYR A 69 -2.94 9.43 -12.29
N GLY A 70 -3.37 8.47 -11.47
CA GLY A 70 -2.76 7.15 -11.43
C GLY A 70 -2.90 6.40 -12.76
N LEU A 71 -1.81 5.78 -13.24
CA LEU A 71 -1.81 5.01 -14.49
C LEU A 71 -2.76 3.82 -14.47
N ASP A 72 -2.91 3.15 -13.34
CA ASP A 72 -3.86 2.06 -13.13
C ASP A 72 -5.30 2.54 -13.37
N ARG A 73 -5.65 3.71 -12.87
CA ARG A 73 -6.94 4.33 -13.11
C ARG A 73 -7.13 4.71 -14.58
N HIS A 74 -6.14 5.33 -15.19
CA HIS A 74 -6.16 5.69 -16.61
C HIS A 74 -6.47 4.47 -17.49
N PHE A 75 -5.72 3.38 -17.32
CA PHE A 75 -5.94 2.16 -18.10
C PHE A 75 -7.26 1.46 -17.77
N LEU A 76 -7.74 1.56 -16.54
CA LEU A 76 -9.06 1.04 -16.17
C LEU A 76 -10.17 1.80 -16.91
N GLU A 77 -10.12 3.13 -16.92
CA GLU A 77 -11.08 3.98 -17.63
C GLU A 77 -11.05 3.73 -19.15
N GLU A 78 -9.87 3.61 -19.74
CA GLU A 78 -9.69 3.28 -21.16
C GLU A 78 -10.28 1.90 -21.51
N ALA A 79 -10.05 0.90 -20.66
CA ALA A 79 -10.61 -0.44 -20.83
C ALA A 79 -12.15 -0.41 -20.75
N GLN A 80 -12.73 0.38 -19.84
CA GLN A 80 -14.18 0.56 -19.73
C GLN A 80 -14.77 1.22 -20.97
N GLN A 81 -14.15 2.32 -21.43
CA GLN A 81 -14.59 3.04 -22.64
C GLN A 81 -14.50 2.17 -23.90
N SER A 82 -13.47 1.32 -23.97
CA SER A 82 -13.25 0.38 -25.08
C SER A 82 -14.03 -0.93 -24.92
N HIS A 83 -14.94 -1.04 -23.93
CA HIS A 83 -15.72 -2.25 -23.65
C HIS A 83 -14.87 -3.52 -23.52
N LYS A 84 -13.64 -3.40 -23.01
CA LYS A 84 -12.77 -4.54 -22.72
C LYS A 84 -13.29 -5.35 -21.53
N GLN A 85 -13.07 -6.65 -21.54
CA GLN A 85 -13.35 -7.48 -20.36
C GLN A 85 -12.35 -7.15 -19.26
N ILE A 86 -12.85 -6.73 -18.11
CA ILE A 86 -12.03 -6.37 -16.93
C ILE A 86 -12.17 -7.48 -15.89
N SER A 87 -11.04 -7.91 -15.33
CA SER A 87 -10.98 -8.91 -14.26
C SER A 87 -10.05 -8.43 -13.16
N ALA A 88 -10.51 -8.48 -11.92
CA ALA A 88 -9.70 -8.10 -10.77
C ALA A 88 -8.70 -9.22 -10.44
N LEU A 89 -7.43 -8.84 -10.19
CA LEU A 89 -6.44 -9.77 -9.65
C LEU A 89 -6.68 -10.07 -8.17
N GLU A 90 -7.25 -9.12 -7.42
CA GLU A 90 -7.54 -9.24 -6.01
C GLU A 90 -8.95 -8.77 -5.69
N ASP A 91 -9.49 -9.26 -4.58
CA ASP A 91 -10.72 -8.72 -4.00
C ASP A 91 -10.42 -7.46 -3.19
N ALA A 92 -11.21 -6.41 -3.39
CA ALA A 92 -11.03 -5.14 -2.70
C ALA A 92 -11.21 -5.25 -1.16
N GLY A 93 -11.99 -6.22 -0.68
CA GLY A 93 -12.17 -6.47 0.75
C GLY A 93 -10.95 -7.12 1.41
N SER A 94 -10.10 -7.80 0.64
CA SER A 94 -8.94 -8.51 1.18
C SER A 94 -7.91 -7.57 1.83
N GLN A 95 -7.71 -6.38 1.27
CA GLN A 95 -6.80 -5.37 1.85
C GLN A 95 -7.35 -4.80 3.17
N ILE A 96 -8.64 -4.48 3.23
CA ILE A 96 -9.29 -4.01 4.46
C ILE A 96 -9.13 -5.08 5.56
N LYS A 97 -9.41 -6.35 5.21
CA LYS A 97 -9.28 -7.47 6.13
C LYS A 97 -7.84 -7.65 6.61
N LEU A 98 -6.85 -7.46 5.74
CA LEU A 98 -5.44 -7.51 6.10
C LEU A 98 -5.11 -6.51 7.22
N PHE A 99 -5.43 -5.23 7.01
CA PHE A 99 -5.12 -4.19 7.99
C PHE A 99 -5.95 -4.33 9.28
N SER A 100 -7.23 -4.65 9.16
CA SER A 100 -8.12 -4.82 10.33
C SER A 100 -7.77 -6.04 11.19
N SER A 101 -7.08 -7.04 10.64
CA SER A 101 -6.62 -8.22 11.36
C SER A 101 -5.27 -8.06 12.08
N LEU A 102 -4.60 -6.92 11.94
CA LEU A 102 -3.36 -6.63 12.65
C LEU A 102 -3.61 -6.52 14.16
N SER A 103 -2.68 -7.02 14.98
CA SER A 103 -2.73 -6.81 16.43
C SER A 103 -2.67 -5.32 16.78
N GLU A 104 -3.23 -4.92 17.92
CA GLU A 104 -3.20 -3.53 18.36
C GLU A 104 -1.78 -2.98 18.48
N GLU A 105 -0.86 -3.76 19.02
CA GLU A 105 0.56 -3.40 19.08
C GLU A 105 1.14 -3.14 17.69
N PHE A 106 0.75 -3.96 16.72
CA PHE A 106 1.24 -3.79 15.35
C PHE A 106 0.65 -2.54 14.68
N GLN A 107 -0.64 -2.27 14.92
CA GLN A 107 -1.31 -1.06 14.44
C GLN A 107 -0.70 0.22 15.05
N ASP A 108 -0.34 0.20 16.34
CA ASP A 108 0.37 1.30 17.01
C ASP A 108 1.71 1.59 16.34
N ARG A 109 2.52 0.55 16.10
CA ARG A 109 3.82 0.66 15.43
C ARG A 109 3.70 1.15 13.99
N LEU A 110 2.68 0.69 13.27
CA LEU A 110 2.39 1.15 11.92
C LEU A 110 2.06 2.65 11.89
N LEU A 111 1.22 3.10 12.83
CA LEU A 111 0.91 4.52 12.95
C LEU A 111 2.15 5.33 13.33
N LEU A 112 2.95 4.86 14.29
CA LEU A 112 4.18 5.54 14.67
C LEU A 112 5.13 5.71 13.47
N SER A 113 5.37 4.64 12.71
CA SER A 113 6.22 4.74 11.52
C SER A 113 5.69 5.74 10.49
N SER A 114 4.37 5.76 10.28
CA SER A 114 3.73 6.72 9.36
C SER A 114 3.89 8.18 9.82
N LEU A 115 3.96 8.43 11.13
CA LEU A 115 4.11 9.77 11.70
C LEU A 115 5.57 10.24 11.74
N VAL A 116 6.52 9.32 11.94
CA VAL A 116 7.96 9.66 12.07
C VAL A 116 8.62 9.83 10.70
N ASP A 117 8.20 9.05 9.71
CA ASP A 117 8.84 9.06 8.39
C ASP A 117 8.38 10.21 7.47
N MET A 118 7.52 11.11 7.96
CA MET A 118 7.00 12.22 7.16
C MET A 118 8.09 13.15 6.59
N GLU A 119 9.14 13.44 7.38
CA GLU A 119 10.26 14.27 6.89
C GLU A 119 11.04 13.59 5.77
N LYS A 120 11.09 12.26 5.79
CA LYS A 120 11.78 11.45 4.78
C LYS A 120 10.87 11.06 3.60
N SER A 121 9.56 11.26 3.71
CA SER A 121 8.60 10.79 2.70
C SER A 121 8.81 11.42 1.32
N HIS A 122 9.19 12.70 1.28
CA HIS A 122 9.55 13.40 0.04
C HIS A 122 10.74 12.74 -0.65
N ASP A 123 11.83 12.49 0.09
CA ASP A 123 13.04 11.87 -0.47
C ASP A 123 12.77 10.46 -0.96
N VAL A 124 12.01 9.68 -0.19
CA VAL A 124 11.61 8.31 -0.54
C VAL A 124 10.75 8.31 -1.81
N PHE A 125 9.79 9.23 -1.91
CA PHE A 125 8.93 9.34 -3.08
C PHE A 125 9.72 9.77 -4.32
N ASP A 126 10.62 10.73 -4.20
CA ASP A 126 11.50 11.17 -5.29
C ASP A 126 12.41 10.03 -5.77
N LEU A 127 12.98 9.25 -4.85
CA LEU A 127 13.79 8.09 -5.18
C LEU A 127 12.97 7.01 -5.91
N LEU A 128 11.75 6.72 -5.44
CA LEU A 128 10.83 5.77 -6.10
C LEU A 128 10.46 6.25 -7.51
N THR A 129 10.13 7.53 -7.65
CA THR A 129 9.75 8.12 -8.94
C THR A 129 10.90 8.07 -9.93
N ARG A 130 12.12 8.43 -9.51
CA ARG A 130 13.32 8.35 -10.37
C ARG A 130 13.64 6.90 -10.77
N ALA A 131 13.56 5.96 -9.82
CA ALA A 131 13.79 4.55 -10.12
C ALA A 131 12.75 4.00 -11.11
N TRP A 132 11.49 4.40 -10.95
CA TRP A 132 10.40 4.03 -11.85
C TRP A 132 10.59 4.62 -13.26
N GLN A 133 10.89 5.91 -13.37
CA GLN A 133 11.14 6.60 -14.64
C GLN A 133 12.37 6.04 -15.38
N ALA A 134 13.39 5.63 -14.63
CA ALA A 134 14.58 5.01 -15.18
C ALA A 134 14.40 3.54 -15.57
N GLY A 135 13.25 2.93 -15.21
CA GLY A 135 13.04 1.50 -15.37
C GLY A 135 14.05 0.66 -14.57
N ASP A 136 14.51 1.15 -13.41
CA ASP A 136 15.51 0.50 -12.56
C ASP A 136 14.83 -0.31 -11.43
N PRO A 137 14.60 -1.62 -11.62
CA PRO A 137 13.97 -2.47 -10.62
C PRO A 137 14.82 -2.67 -9.36
N ALA A 138 16.14 -2.59 -9.48
CA ALA A 138 17.04 -2.77 -8.33
C ALA A 138 17.00 -1.56 -7.40
N ALA A 139 17.04 -0.34 -7.96
CA ALA A 139 16.86 0.89 -7.20
C ALA A 139 15.48 0.93 -6.54
N MET A 140 14.41 0.58 -7.23
CA MET A 140 13.05 0.51 -6.68
C MET A 140 12.97 -0.49 -5.53
N GLN A 141 13.49 -1.70 -5.69
CA GLN A 141 13.56 -2.71 -4.64
C GLN A 141 14.28 -2.19 -3.40
N LYS A 142 15.43 -1.52 -3.57
CA LYS A 142 16.21 -0.95 -2.48
C LYS A 142 15.43 0.07 -1.67
N VAL A 143 14.64 0.92 -2.32
CA VAL A 143 13.80 1.91 -1.64
C VAL A 143 12.66 1.22 -0.87
N ILE A 144 11.93 0.30 -1.51
CA ILE A 144 10.81 -0.44 -0.90
C ILE A 144 11.27 -1.23 0.33
N THR A 145 12.45 -1.86 0.27
CA THR A 145 12.98 -2.64 1.40
C THR A 145 13.68 -1.78 2.45
N GLY A 146 13.91 -0.51 2.17
CA GLY A 146 14.53 0.43 3.11
C GLY A 146 13.75 0.55 4.41
N SER A 147 12.44 0.70 4.33
CA SER A 147 11.55 0.77 5.50
C SER A 147 11.61 -0.48 6.38
N VAL A 148 11.78 -1.66 5.79
CA VAL A 148 11.94 -2.92 6.55
C VAL A 148 13.30 -2.97 7.26
N ARG A 149 14.34 -2.41 6.66
CA ARG A 149 15.65 -2.32 7.29
C ARG A 149 15.62 -1.38 8.49
N ASP A 150 14.96 -0.23 8.34
CA ASP A 150 14.86 0.78 9.40
C ASP A 150 13.85 0.37 10.49
N TYR A 151 12.82 -0.39 10.11
CA TYR A 151 11.78 -0.93 11.01
C TYR A 151 11.60 -2.44 10.81
N PRO A 152 12.53 -3.31 11.29
CA PRO A 152 12.49 -4.77 11.06
C PRO A 152 11.19 -5.44 11.54
N GLN A 153 10.52 -4.86 12.54
CA GLN A 153 9.24 -5.32 13.06
C GLN A 153 8.10 -5.21 12.02
N LEU A 154 8.24 -4.40 10.97
CA LEU A 154 7.28 -4.31 9.87
C LEU A 154 7.44 -5.41 8.82
N LYS A 155 8.48 -6.24 8.90
CA LYS A 155 8.73 -7.32 7.94
C LYS A 155 7.53 -8.26 7.75
N PRO A 156 6.82 -8.74 8.80
CA PRO A 156 5.64 -9.59 8.62
C PRO A 156 4.51 -8.89 7.85
N LEU A 157 4.33 -7.59 8.03
CA LEU A 157 3.35 -6.82 7.28
C LEU A 157 3.75 -6.72 5.81
N MET A 158 5.03 -6.40 5.53
CA MET A 158 5.51 -6.30 4.15
C MET A 158 5.40 -7.64 3.41
N THR A 159 5.67 -8.75 4.08
CA THR A 159 5.43 -10.09 3.51
C THR A 159 3.96 -10.28 3.11
N LYS A 160 3.03 -9.89 3.97
CA LYS A 160 1.59 -9.97 3.66
C LYS A 160 1.16 -8.97 2.58
N LEU A 161 1.69 -7.74 2.61
CA LEU A 161 1.34 -6.68 1.67
C LEU A 161 1.92 -6.91 0.27
N LEU A 162 3.04 -7.61 0.14
CA LEU A 162 3.72 -7.83 -1.12
C LEU A 162 3.82 -9.32 -1.46
N ASP A 163 4.56 -10.12 -0.70
CA ASP A 163 4.96 -11.47 -1.10
C ASP A 163 3.79 -12.43 -1.26
N GLU A 164 2.89 -12.50 -0.27
CA GLU A 164 1.70 -13.36 -0.33
C GLU A 164 0.76 -12.93 -1.47
N ARG A 165 0.57 -11.63 -1.65
CA ARG A 165 -0.24 -11.07 -2.73
C ARG A 165 0.41 -11.32 -4.10
N ASN A 166 1.73 -11.14 -4.22
CA ASN A 166 2.46 -11.46 -5.44
C ASN A 166 2.27 -12.92 -5.84
N THR A 167 2.30 -13.84 -4.88
CA THR A 167 2.06 -15.26 -5.13
C THR A 167 0.65 -15.51 -5.65
N ALA A 168 -0.35 -14.91 -5.03
CA ALA A 168 -1.74 -15.06 -5.46
C ALA A 168 -2.00 -14.43 -6.85
N MET A 169 -1.46 -13.24 -7.10
CA MET A 169 -1.56 -12.56 -8.41
C MET A 169 -0.83 -13.34 -9.49
N THR A 170 0.39 -13.82 -9.21
CA THR A 170 1.17 -14.65 -10.17
C THR A 170 0.39 -15.90 -10.57
N ALA A 171 -0.27 -16.58 -9.63
CA ALA A 171 -1.07 -17.76 -9.94
C ALA A 171 -2.29 -17.44 -10.84
N LYS A 172 -2.86 -16.23 -10.73
CA LYS A 172 -3.92 -15.80 -11.66
C LYS A 172 -3.35 -15.44 -13.04
N ILE A 173 -2.23 -14.74 -13.09
CA ILE A 173 -1.56 -14.39 -14.35
C ILE A 173 -1.13 -15.65 -15.10
N GLU A 174 -0.59 -16.64 -14.40
CA GLU A 174 -0.23 -17.93 -14.99
C GLU A 174 -1.42 -18.59 -15.70
N ARG A 175 -2.62 -18.55 -15.08
CA ARG A 175 -3.85 -19.05 -15.73
C ARG A 175 -4.22 -18.28 -16.99
N PHE A 176 -4.00 -16.95 -17.01
CA PHE A 176 -4.21 -16.14 -18.21
C PHE A 176 -3.27 -16.55 -19.34
N LEU A 177 -1.99 -16.80 -19.03
CA LEU A 177 -0.97 -17.20 -19.99
C LEU A 177 -1.22 -18.60 -20.59
N GLN A 178 -2.08 -19.42 -19.97
CA GLN A 178 -2.51 -20.71 -20.54
C GLN A 178 -3.65 -20.59 -21.56
N THR A 179 -4.16 -19.39 -21.81
CA THR A 179 -5.21 -19.15 -22.80
C THR A 179 -4.63 -18.55 -24.08
N PRO A 180 -5.30 -18.69 -25.25
CA PRO A 180 -4.84 -18.09 -26.51
C PRO A 180 -5.13 -16.58 -26.61
N LYS A 181 -5.37 -15.89 -25.50
CA LYS A 181 -5.72 -14.46 -25.46
C LYS A 181 -4.52 -13.63 -25.02
N SER A 182 -4.49 -12.38 -25.46
CA SER A 182 -3.58 -11.37 -24.91
C SER A 182 -4.23 -10.65 -23.74
N TYR A 183 -3.46 -10.40 -22.70
CA TYR A 183 -3.91 -9.71 -21.50
C TYR A 183 -3.01 -8.50 -21.23
N PHE A 184 -3.62 -7.42 -20.81
CA PHE A 184 -2.94 -6.29 -20.19
C PHE A 184 -3.15 -6.36 -18.68
N VAL A 185 -2.07 -6.34 -17.92
CA VAL A 185 -2.10 -6.46 -16.45
C VAL A 185 -1.51 -5.20 -15.85
N ALA A 186 -2.32 -4.44 -15.11
CA ALA A 186 -1.87 -3.28 -14.34
C ALA A 186 -1.76 -3.65 -12.86
N VAL A 187 -0.59 -3.45 -12.29
CA VAL A 187 -0.31 -3.63 -10.85
C VAL A 187 0.64 -2.55 -10.37
N GLY A 188 0.62 -2.25 -9.08
CA GLY A 188 1.59 -1.34 -8.50
C GLY A 188 3.03 -1.82 -8.74
N ALA A 189 3.94 -0.91 -9.12
CA ALA A 189 5.31 -1.25 -9.51
C ALA A 189 6.08 -2.05 -8.43
N GLY A 190 5.75 -1.84 -7.15
CA GLY A 190 6.32 -2.62 -6.04
C GLY A 190 6.02 -4.13 -6.10
N HIS A 191 4.97 -4.55 -6.81
CA HIS A 191 4.65 -5.96 -7.03
C HIS A 191 5.50 -6.61 -8.12
N LEU A 192 6.17 -5.82 -8.96
CA LEU A 192 6.97 -6.32 -10.09
C LEU A 192 8.42 -6.63 -9.71
N VAL A 193 8.95 -5.96 -8.68
CA VAL A 193 10.38 -5.98 -8.34
C VAL A 193 10.73 -6.96 -7.22
N GLY A 194 12.01 -7.33 -7.16
CA GLY A 194 12.55 -8.22 -6.13
C GLY A 194 12.35 -9.70 -6.38
N ASP A 195 12.96 -10.51 -5.51
CA ASP A 195 12.92 -11.97 -5.65
C ASP A 195 11.51 -12.56 -5.51
N GLN A 196 10.67 -11.93 -4.69
CA GLN A 196 9.26 -12.32 -4.52
C GLN A 196 8.31 -11.54 -5.44
N GLY A 197 8.85 -10.68 -6.32
CA GLY A 197 8.05 -9.95 -7.32
C GLY A 197 7.44 -10.88 -8.37
N ILE A 198 6.33 -10.44 -8.96
CA ILE A 198 5.58 -11.20 -9.98
C ILE A 198 6.49 -11.61 -11.13
N LEU A 199 7.35 -10.70 -11.63
CA LEU A 199 8.24 -11.00 -12.77
C LEU A 199 9.26 -12.09 -12.42
N SER A 200 9.83 -12.07 -11.22
CA SER A 200 10.76 -13.09 -10.75
C SER A 200 10.05 -14.44 -10.56
N GLN A 201 8.81 -14.42 -10.06
CA GLN A 201 8.02 -15.65 -9.93
C GLN A 201 7.67 -16.26 -11.29
N LEU A 202 7.31 -15.46 -12.29
CA LEU A 202 7.04 -15.94 -13.66
C LEU A 202 8.30 -16.52 -14.31
N ARG A 203 9.47 -15.86 -14.15
CA ARG A 203 10.75 -16.40 -14.65
C ARG A 203 11.09 -17.76 -14.03
N ARG A 204 10.87 -17.94 -12.72
CA ARG A 204 11.08 -19.25 -12.05
C ARG A 204 10.14 -20.36 -12.57
N LYS A 205 9.02 -19.97 -13.16
CA LYS A 205 8.07 -20.88 -13.82
C LYS A 205 8.35 -21.04 -15.32
N ASN A 206 9.53 -20.63 -15.79
CA ASN A 206 10.00 -20.71 -17.18
C ASN A 206 9.21 -19.85 -18.18
N PHE A 207 8.52 -18.80 -17.74
CA PHE A 207 7.98 -17.82 -18.67
C PHE A 207 9.08 -16.83 -19.08
N THR A 208 9.09 -16.48 -20.37
CA THR A 208 9.95 -15.40 -20.89
C THR A 208 9.40 -14.05 -20.40
N VAL A 209 10.26 -13.25 -19.79
CA VAL A 209 9.90 -11.91 -19.28
C VAL A 209 10.93 -10.92 -19.79
N GLU A 210 10.49 -10.00 -20.63
CA GLU A 210 11.29 -8.92 -21.22
C GLU A 210 10.84 -7.59 -20.64
N GLN A 211 11.78 -6.69 -20.44
CA GLN A 211 11.51 -5.29 -20.11
C GLN A 211 11.72 -4.47 -21.39
N LEU A 212 10.73 -3.67 -21.74
CA LEU A 212 10.74 -2.81 -22.93
C LEU A 212 11.24 -1.42 -22.58
#